data_d117e5ad6b56ec7398ec1e161bdf90b8
#
_entry.id   d117e5ad6b56ec7398ec1e161bdf90b8
#
_cell.length_a   1.000
_cell.length_b   1.000
_cell.length_c   1.000
_cell.angle_alpha   90.00
_cell.angle_beta   90.00
_cell.angle_gamma   90.00
#
_symmetry.space_group_name_H-M   'P 1'
#
loop_
_entity.id
_entity.type
_entity.pdbx_description
1 polymer ?
#
loop_
_entity_poly.entity_id
_entity_poly.type
_entity_poly.pdbx_seq_one_letter_code
_entity_poly.pdbx_strand_id
1 'polypeptide(L)'
;MWVSKQTKKSKDSSDHAQVGVVTAGGQESGVYLGTQRCWLPVMAPGGYRWRPGAGEQVLVLKTGAEGESACVLARKEETVEELQPGEVEVYGPDCRVRLTGEGHVDIRGKVYVNGTALEDIVSQAIAAALAGQEG
;
A
#
# COMPACT_ATOMS: atom_id res chain seq x y z
N MET A 1 -41.62 -10.55 9.23
CA MET A 1 -40.81 -10.74 8.34
C MET A 1 -39.36 -10.87 8.66
N TRP A 2 -38.76 -11.78 8.01
CA TRP A 2 -37.37 -12.09 8.26
C TRP A 2 -36.41 -10.97 7.78
N VAL A 3 -36.85 -10.14 6.82
CA VAL A 3 -36.04 -9.00 6.33
C VAL A 3 -35.82 -7.97 7.44
N SER A 4 -36.87 -7.66 8.20
CA SER A 4 -36.74 -6.71 9.31
C SER A 4 -35.90 -7.28 10.46
N LYS A 5 -35.92 -8.58 10.65
CA LYS A 5 -35.06 -9.23 11.64
C LYS A 5 -33.58 -9.18 11.24
N GLN A 6 -33.27 -9.32 9.97
CA GLN A 6 -31.91 -9.17 9.47
C GLN A 6 -31.40 -7.75 9.61
N THR A 7 -32.21 -6.77 9.30
CA THR A 7 -31.85 -5.37 9.44
C THR A 7 -31.56 -5.03 10.90
N LYS A 8 -32.39 -5.54 11.82
CA LYS A 8 -32.18 -5.34 13.24
C LYS A 8 -30.89 -6.00 13.73
N LYS A 9 -30.58 -7.17 13.22
CA LYS A 9 -29.39 -7.91 13.60
C LYS A 9 -28.12 -7.23 13.10
N SER A 10 -28.13 -6.66 11.90
CA SER A 10 -26.99 -5.93 11.36
C SER A 10 -26.73 -4.63 12.10
N LYS A 11 -27.76 -4.07 12.72
CA LYS A 11 -27.62 -2.85 13.51
C LYS A 11 -26.94 -3.06 14.85
N ASP A 12 -27.09 -4.23 15.41
CA ASP A 12 -26.53 -4.59 16.70
C ASP A 12 -25.15 -5.25 16.58
N SER A 13 -24.78 -5.73 15.38
CA SER A 13 -23.46 -6.28 15.17
C SER A 13 -22.45 -5.15 15.10
N SER A 14 -21.42 -5.23 15.93
CA SER A 14 -20.28 -4.34 15.81
C SER A 14 -19.72 -4.46 14.40
N ASP A 15 -19.47 -3.34 13.75
CA ASP A 15 -18.92 -3.34 12.41
C ASP A 15 -17.59 -4.08 12.40
N HIS A 16 -17.50 -5.12 11.58
CA HIS A 16 -16.27 -5.89 11.43
C HIS A 16 -15.24 -5.18 10.56
N ALA A 17 -15.68 -4.20 9.79
CA ALA A 17 -14.82 -3.39 8.95
C ALA A 17 -15.23 -1.93 9.05
N GLN A 18 -14.25 -1.05 9.14
CA GLN A 18 -14.47 0.40 9.21
C GLN A 18 -13.39 1.12 8.42
N VAL A 19 -13.72 2.32 7.97
CA VAL A 19 -12.74 3.23 7.38
C VAL A 19 -12.28 4.19 8.47
N GLY A 20 -10.97 4.27 8.66
CA GLY A 20 -10.36 5.18 9.62
C GLY A 20 -9.37 6.12 8.94
N VAL A 21 -8.95 7.14 9.67
CA VAL A 21 -7.95 8.11 9.19
C VAL A 21 -6.69 7.96 10.02
N VAL A 22 -5.55 7.82 9.34
CA VAL A 22 -4.25 7.68 10.01
C VAL A 22 -3.85 9.03 10.59
N THR A 23 -3.49 9.03 11.86
CA THR A 23 -3.03 10.25 12.55
C THR A 23 -1.53 10.24 12.80
N ALA A 24 -0.94 9.06 12.94
CA ALA A 24 0.50 8.92 13.15
C ALA A 24 0.97 7.56 12.63
N GLY A 25 2.13 7.54 12.01
CA GLY A 25 2.77 6.33 11.53
C GLY A 25 3.84 5.84 12.48
N GLY A 26 4.10 4.53 12.46
CA GLY A 26 5.12 3.88 13.27
C GLY A 26 5.06 2.39 13.04
N GLN A 27 5.57 1.59 13.96
CA GLN A 27 5.38 0.14 13.90
C GLN A 27 3.90 -0.21 13.96
N GLU A 28 3.16 0.50 14.79
CA GLU A 28 1.71 0.49 14.77
C GLU A 28 1.24 1.84 14.27
N SER A 29 0.11 1.85 13.58
CA SER A 29 -0.48 3.09 13.07
C SER A 29 -1.53 3.60 14.04
N GLY A 30 -1.43 4.89 14.38
CA GLY A 30 -2.48 5.58 15.10
C GLY A 30 -3.61 5.90 14.14
N VAL A 31 -4.77 5.33 14.36
CA VAL A 31 -5.93 5.46 13.48
C VAL A 31 -7.11 6.01 14.24
N TYR A 32 -7.76 7.00 13.67
CA TYR A 32 -8.96 7.58 14.22
C TYR A 32 -10.19 6.85 13.68
N LEU A 33 -10.90 6.18 14.58
CA LEU A 33 -12.12 5.45 14.25
C LEU A 33 -13.30 6.16 14.93
N GLY A 34 -13.95 7.04 14.17
CA GLY A 34 -15.02 7.83 14.72
C GLY A 34 -14.54 8.79 15.81
N THR A 35 -14.75 8.44 17.07
CA THR A 35 -14.36 9.27 18.21
C THR A 35 -13.14 8.76 18.96
N GLN A 36 -12.64 7.60 18.58
CA GLN A 36 -11.52 6.95 19.27
C GLN A 36 -10.27 6.88 18.41
N ARG A 37 -9.13 7.13 19.03
CA ARG A 37 -7.83 6.89 18.41
C ARG A 37 -7.30 5.55 18.91
N CYS A 38 -6.98 4.68 17.98
CA CYS A 38 -6.47 3.34 18.27
C CYS A 38 -5.10 3.16 17.65
N TRP A 39 -4.21 2.45 18.35
CA TRP A 39 -2.92 2.03 17.79
C TRP A 39 -3.09 0.61 17.27
N LEU A 40 -2.92 0.43 15.97
CA LEU A 40 -3.24 -0.81 15.29
C LEU A 40 -2.07 -1.34 14.49
N PRO A 41 -1.84 -2.66 14.50
CA PRO A 41 -0.85 -3.27 13.61
C PRO A 41 -1.31 -3.15 12.16
N VAL A 42 -0.34 -3.05 11.25
CA VAL A 42 -0.59 -3.04 9.82
C VAL A 42 -0.36 -4.44 9.27
N MET A 43 -1.35 -4.96 8.57
CA MET A 43 -1.26 -6.25 7.91
C MET A 43 -1.08 -6.03 6.41
N ALA A 44 -0.32 -6.92 5.77
CA ALA A 44 -0.07 -6.84 4.35
C ALA A 44 0.10 -8.25 3.79
N PRO A 45 -0.05 -8.45 2.49
CA PRO A 45 0.25 -9.73 1.87
C PRO A 45 1.72 -10.13 2.09
N GLY A 46 2.00 -11.43 2.13
CA GLY A 46 3.36 -11.92 2.31
C GLY A 46 4.30 -11.34 1.24
N GLY A 47 5.43 -10.83 1.69
CA GLY A 47 6.40 -10.18 0.82
C GLY A 47 6.16 -8.69 0.57
N TYR A 48 5.04 -8.15 1.02
CA TYR A 48 4.76 -6.72 0.94
C TYR A 48 4.90 -6.09 2.32
N ARG A 49 5.43 -4.89 2.35
CA ARG A 49 5.55 -4.12 3.58
C ARG A 49 5.21 -2.67 3.29
N TRP A 50 4.35 -2.11 4.13
CA TRP A 50 3.77 -0.81 3.87
C TRP A 50 3.49 -0.10 5.19
N ARG A 51 3.67 1.20 5.20
CA ARG A 51 3.29 2.06 6.33
C ARG A 51 2.39 3.17 5.84
N PRO A 52 1.15 3.24 6.34
CA PRO A 52 0.27 4.33 5.95
C PRO A 52 0.76 5.67 6.49
N GLY A 53 0.61 6.70 5.70
CA GLY A 53 0.95 8.06 6.08
C GLY A 53 -0.20 8.76 6.80
N ALA A 54 0.14 9.78 7.58
CA ALA A 54 -0.85 10.58 8.28
C ALA A 54 -1.82 11.24 7.28
N GLY A 55 -3.09 11.25 7.59
CA GLY A 55 -4.14 11.78 6.73
C GLY A 55 -4.73 10.78 5.75
N GLU A 56 -4.11 9.63 5.56
CA GLU A 56 -4.63 8.61 4.65
C GLU A 56 -5.82 7.89 5.26
N GLN A 57 -6.79 7.56 4.41
CA GLN A 57 -7.92 6.72 4.79
C GLN A 57 -7.55 5.26 4.63
N VAL A 58 -7.82 4.46 5.65
CA VAL A 58 -7.45 3.05 5.68
C VAL A 58 -8.65 2.20 6.06
N LEU A 59 -8.64 0.97 5.57
CA LEU A 59 -9.61 -0.03 5.96
C LEU A 59 -9.11 -0.73 7.21
N VAL A 60 -9.90 -0.68 8.26
CA VAL A 60 -9.63 -1.37 9.52
C VAL A 60 -10.54 -2.57 9.62
N LEU A 61 -9.94 -3.74 9.83
CA LEU A 61 -10.65 -5.00 9.96
C LEU A 61 -10.54 -5.48 11.40
N LYS A 62 -11.66 -5.83 11.98
CA LYS A 62 -11.70 -6.42 13.32
C LYS A 62 -11.61 -7.94 13.20
N THR A 63 -10.80 -8.52 14.04
CA THR A 63 -10.55 -9.97 14.08
C THR A 63 -10.91 -10.52 15.45
N GLY A 64 -11.08 -11.84 15.53
CA GLY A 64 -11.54 -12.47 16.75
C GLY A 64 -13.05 -12.67 16.76
N ALA A 65 -13.54 -13.57 17.62
CA ALA A 65 -14.94 -13.95 17.66
C ALA A 65 -15.87 -12.78 18.01
N GLU A 66 -15.38 -11.83 18.80
CA GLU A 66 -16.15 -10.66 19.23
C GLU A 66 -15.56 -9.35 18.73
N GLY A 67 -14.60 -9.40 17.79
CA GLY A 67 -13.95 -8.22 17.25
C GLY A 67 -13.02 -7.55 18.25
N GLU A 68 -12.43 -8.31 19.14
CA GLU A 68 -11.56 -7.79 20.20
C GLU A 68 -10.20 -7.33 19.71
N SER A 69 -9.81 -7.73 18.50
CA SER A 69 -8.57 -7.27 17.85
C SER A 69 -8.89 -6.51 16.58
N ALA A 70 -8.04 -5.59 16.21
CA ALA A 70 -8.20 -4.84 14.97
C ALA A 70 -6.85 -4.65 14.29
N CYS A 71 -6.87 -4.53 12.97
CA CYS A 71 -5.68 -4.28 12.19
C CYS A 71 -6.00 -3.36 11.02
N VAL A 72 -4.99 -2.65 10.53
CA VAL A 72 -5.07 -1.90 9.29
C VAL A 72 -4.72 -2.86 8.15
N LEU A 73 -5.60 -2.99 7.17
CA LEU A 73 -5.43 -3.95 6.08
C LEU A 73 -5.11 -3.30 4.74
N ALA A 74 -5.68 -2.14 4.45
CA ALA A 74 -5.54 -1.53 3.14
C ALA A 74 -5.76 -0.03 3.24
N ARG A 75 -5.33 0.68 2.20
CA ARG A 75 -5.52 2.11 2.06
C ARG A 75 -6.53 2.36 0.95
N LYS A 76 -7.38 3.37 1.13
CA LYS A 76 -8.23 3.84 0.06
C LYS A 76 -7.35 4.44 -1.03
N GLU A 77 -7.59 4.05 -2.26
CA GLU A 77 -6.86 4.60 -3.38
C GLU A 77 -7.33 6.02 -3.67
N GLU A 78 -6.38 6.93 -3.78
CA GLU A 78 -6.64 8.34 -4.06
C GLU A 78 -5.86 8.85 -5.26
N THR A 79 -5.31 7.94 -6.07
CA THR A 79 -4.48 8.30 -7.21
C THR A 79 -5.29 9.03 -8.26
N VAL A 80 -4.73 10.13 -8.75
CA VAL A 80 -5.36 10.96 -9.77
C VAL A 80 -5.11 10.39 -11.18
N GLU A 81 -4.05 9.62 -11.35
CA GLU A 81 -3.72 9.03 -12.64
C GLU A 81 -4.58 7.80 -12.92
N GLU A 82 -5.17 7.78 -14.09
CA GLU A 82 -6.00 6.66 -14.50
C GLU A 82 -5.18 5.42 -14.81
N LEU A 83 -5.55 4.33 -14.13
CA LEU A 83 -5.17 2.99 -14.55
C LEU A 83 -6.28 2.45 -15.44
N GLN A 84 -5.89 1.84 -16.54
CA GLN A 84 -6.86 1.15 -17.38
C GLN A 84 -7.23 -0.19 -16.75
N PRO A 85 -8.42 -0.72 -17.03
CA PRO A 85 -8.81 -2.01 -16.49
C PRO A 85 -7.76 -3.08 -16.80
N GLY A 86 -7.36 -3.83 -15.75
CA GLY A 86 -6.37 -4.88 -15.86
C GLY A 86 -4.94 -4.45 -15.61
N GLU A 87 -4.66 -3.15 -15.56
CA GLU A 87 -3.33 -2.65 -15.23
C GLU A 87 -3.08 -2.70 -13.73
N VAL A 88 -1.84 -2.89 -13.36
CA VAL A 88 -1.40 -2.96 -11.95
C VAL A 88 -0.27 -1.97 -11.73
N GLU A 89 -0.29 -1.28 -10.62
CA GLU A 89 0.76 -0.36 -10.24
C GLU A 89 1.14 -0.54 -8.79
N VAL A 90 2.44 -0.60 -8.51
CA VAL A 90 3.00 -0.49 -7.17
C VAL A 90 3.73 0.83 -7.11
N TYR A 91 3.42 1.66 -6.13
CA TYR A 91 3.96 3.01 -6.11
C TYR A 91 4.28 3.49 -4.70
N GLY A 92 5.21 4.41 -4.64
CA GLY A 92 5.53 5.20 -3.47
C GLY A 92 5.30 6.67 -3.75
N PRO A 93 5.76 7.58 -2.86
CA PRO A 93 5.53 9.01 -3.05
C PRO A 93 6.07 9.57 -4.37
N ASP A 94 7.25 9.11 -4.79
CA ASP A 94 7.94 9.68 -5.96
C ASP A 94 8.39 8.65 -6.98
N CYS A 95 7.90 7.43 -6.87
CA CYS A 95 8.30 6.36 -7.79
C CYS A 95 7.18 5.35 -7.96
N ARG A 96 7.24 4.61 -9.07
CA ARG A 96 6.24 3.60 -9.36
C ARG A 96 6.75 2.52 -10.31
N VAL A 97 6.12 1.37 -10.24
CA VAL A 97 6.28 0.28 -11.22
C VAL A 97 4.88 -0.05 -11.72
N ARG A 98 4.66 0.10 -13.00
CA ARG A 98 3.35 -0.15 -13.63
C ARG A 98 3.46 -1.29 -14.64
N LEU A 99 2.52 -2.21 -14.57
CA LEU A 99 2.32 -3.25 -15.58
C LEU A 99 1.21 -2.79 -16.49
N THR A 100 1.56 -2.44 -17.72
CA THR A 100 0.60 -1.82 -18.65
C THR A 100 -0.18 -2.83 -19.44
N GLY A 101 -1.34 -2.42 -19.94
CA GLY A 101 -2.16 -3.24 -20.82
C GLY A 101 -1.50 -3.57 -22.16
N GLU A 102 -0.45 -2.83 -22.52
CA GLU A 102 0.32 -3.07 -23.74
C GLU A 102 1.47 -4.06 -23.57
N GLY A 103 1.61 -4.61 -22.35
CA GLY A 103 2.65 -5.58 -22.06
C GLY A 103 3.99 -4.97 -21.65
N HIS A 104 4.00 -3.74 -21.21
CA HIS A 104 5.21 -3.07 -20.73
C HIS A 104 5.30 -3.09 -19.22
N VAL A 105 6.52 -3.14 -18.71
CA VAL A 105 6.84 -2.85 -17.31
C VAL A 105 7.46 -1.45 -17.30
N ASP A 106 6.72 -0.49 -16.81
CA ASP A 106 7.15 0.92 -16.79
C ASP A 106 7.61 1.26 -15.37
N ILE A 107 8.90 1.54 -15.23
CA ILE A 107 9.50 1.93 -13.96
C ILE A 107 9.84 3.41 -14.00
N ARG A 108 9.26 4.17 -13.08
CA ARG A 108 9.55 5.60 -12.96
C ARG A 108 10.10 5.90 -11.58
N GLY A 109 11.19 6.65 -11.58
CA GLY A 109 11.93 6.99 -10.37
C GLY A 109 13.39 6.65 -10.53
N LYS A 110 14.16 6.88 -9.48
CA LYS A 110 15.58 6.54 -9.47
C LYS A 110 15.73 5.07 -9.11
N VAL A 111 16.34 4.29 -10.00
CA VAL A 111 16.47 2.85 -9.83
C VAL A 111 17.82 2.50 -9.23
N TYR A 112 17.82 1.68 -8.18
CA TYR A 112 19.02 1.12 -7.56
C TYR A 112 18.98 -0.40 -7.70
N VAL A 113 20.12 -0.97 -8.07
CA VAL A 113 20.29 -2.41 -8.13
C VAL A 113 21.44 -2.78 -7.20
N ASN A 114 21.16 -3.61 -6.21
CA ASN A 114 22.11 -3.98 -5.15
C ASN A 114 22.79 -2.76 -4.51
N GLY A 115 22.00 -1.71 -4.26
CA GLY A 115 22.50 -0.51 -3.61
C GLY A 115 23.25 0.47 -4.50
N THR A 116 23.39 0.18 -5.79
CA THR A 116 24.07 1.06 -6.75
C THR A 116 23.04 1.63 -7.72
N ALA A 117 23.11 2.94 -7.97
CA ALA A 117 22.22 3.57 -8.93
C ALA A 117 22.43 2.99 -10.33
N LEU A 118 21.35 2.73 -11.04
CA LEU A 118 21.41 2.16 -12.39
C LEU A 118 22.24 3.01 -13.33
N GLU A 119 22.15 4.32 -13.25
CA GLU A 119 22.95 5.22 -14.06
C GLU A 119 24.45 5.05 -13.81
N ASP A 120 24.86 4.76 -12.58
CA ASP A 120 26.25 4.51 -12.27
C ASP A 120 26.71 3.15 -12.81
N ILE A 121 25.84 2.15 -12.76
CA ILE A 121 26.12 0.83 -13.33
C ILE A 121 26.36 0.96 -14.84
N VAL A 122 25.51 1.71 -15.53
CA VAL A 122 25.64 1.97 -16.97
C VAL A 122 26.95 2.72 -17.26
N SER A 123 27.27 3.76 -16.49
CA SER A 123 28.50 4.51 -16.65
C SER A 123 29.75 3.65 -16.46
N GLN A 124 29.75 2.79 -15.46
CA GLN A 124 30.84 1.86 -15.20
C GLN A 124 31.00 0.83 -16.34
N ALA A 125 29.88 0.33 -16.84
CA ALA A 125 29.89 -0.60 -17.96
C ALA A 125 30.47 0.05 -19.24
N ILE A 126 30.09 1.29 -19.51
CA ILE A 126 30.63 2.05 -20.66
C ILE A 126 32.12 2.29 -20.49
N ALA A 127 32.56 2.72 -19.31
CA ALA A 127 33.97 2.94 -19.01
C ALA A 127 34.79 1.66 -19.18
N ALA A 128 34.28 0.51 -18.71
CA ALA A 128 34.94 -0.78 -18.85
C ALA A 128 35.03 -1.20 -20.31
N ALA A 129 33.99 -0.98 -21.11
CA ALA A 129 33.99 -1.30 -22.53
C ALA A 129 35.00 -0.43 -23.30
N LEU A 130 35.07 0.87 -23.00
CA LEU A 130 36.04 1.76 -23.62
C LEU A 130 37.49 1.41 -23.25
N ALA A 131 37.73 1.09 -21.97
CA ALA A 131 39.05 0.66 -21.53
C ALA A 131 39.47 -0.65 -22.21
N GLY A 132 38.55 -1.58 -22.45
CA GLY A 132 38.82 -2.82 -23.17
C GLY A 132 39.17 -2.60 -24.63
N GLN A 133 38.75 -1.52 -25.26
CA GLN A 133 39.08 -1.20 -26.64
C GLN A 133 40.48 -0.58 -26.81
N GLU A 134 41.00 -0.02 -25.74
CA GLU A 134 42.31 0.65 -25.77
C GLU A 134 43.49 -0.34 -25.52
N GLY A 135 43.16 -1.55 -25.08
CA GLY A 135 44.15 -2.57 -24.75
C GLY A 135 44.54 -3.50 -25.93
#